data_1144dbdc5414fa15584c7f5627d21713
#
_entry.id   1144dbdc5414fa15584c7f5627d21713
#
_cell.length_a   1.000
_cell.length_b   1.000
_cell.length_c   1.000
_cell.angle_alpha   90.00
_cell.angle_beta   90.00
_cell.angle_gamma   90.00
#
_symmetry.space_group_name_H-M   'P 1'
#
loop_
_entity.id
_entity.type
_entity.pdbx_description
1 polymer ?
#
loop_
_entity_poly.entity_id
_entity_poly.type
_entity_poly.pdbx_seq_one_letter_code
_entity_poly.pdbx_strand_id
1 'polypeptide(L)'
;MEQQIQIKVKDDDLKGNYSNLMQIIHTKEEFMLDFFMVSPPNGILTSRVIMSPGHLKRMINALKDNIEKYEEKFGKIQEAEIPETKLGFGTNKQ
;
A
#
# COMPACT_ATOMS: atom_id res chain seq x y z
N MET A 1 -6.13 30.49 3.65
CA MET A 1 -6.68 30.17 4.97
C MET A 1 -6.78 28.67 5.14
N GLU A 2 -6.19 28.17 6.19
CA GLU A 2 -6.22 26.73 6.43
C GLU A 2 -7.46 26.33 7.22
N GLN A 3 -8.07 25.25 6.80
CA GLN A 3 -9.17 24.66 7.53
C GLN A 3 -8.64 23.48 8.35
N GLN A 4 -9.10 23.44 9.57
CA GLN A 4 -8.80 22.30 10.42
C GLN A 4 -9.73 21.16 10.03
N ILE A 5 -9.12 20.01 9.73
CA ILE A 5 -9.87 18.83 9.33
C ILE A 5 -9.93 17.87 10.51
N GLN A 6 -11.13 17.41 10.80
CA GLN A 6 -11.32 16.42 11.86
C GLN A 6 -11.40 15.04 11.25
N ILE A 7 -10.53 14.16 11.71
CA ILE A 7 -10.43 12.82 11.14
C ILE A 7 -10.98 11.83 12.17
N LYS A 8 -11.95 11.05 11.73
CA LYS A 8 -12.47 9.96 12.55
C LYS A 8 -11.59 8.74 12.38
N VAL A 9 -11.25 8.13 13.48
CA VAL A 9 -10.42 6.93 13.49
C VAL A 9 -11.11 5.87 14.32
N LYS A 10 -11.25 4.68 13.75
CA LYS A 10 -11.76 3.53 14.49
C LYS A 10 -10.59 2.79 15.13
N ASP A 11 -10.86 2.12 16.23
CA ASP A 11 -9.82 1.36 16.91
C ASP A 11 -9.15 0.34 16.00
N ASP A 12 -9.92 -0.32 15.16
CA ASP A 12 -9.37 -1.30 14.23
C ASP A 12 -8.43 -0.67 13.20
N ASP A 13 -8.69 0.58 12.81
CA ASP A 13 -7.83 1.28 11.86
C ASP A 13 -6.44 1.53 12.42
N LEU A 14 -6.34 1.68 13.73
CA LEU A 14 -5.07 1.94 14.39
C LEU A 14 -4.14 0.72 14.42
N LYS A 15 -4.70 -0.46 14.26
CA LYS A 15 -3.91 -1.69 14.26
C LYS A 15 -3.05 -1.81 13.01
N GLY A 16 -3.53 -1.25 11.92
CA GLY A 16 -2.86 -1.36 10.65
C GLY A 16 -2.97 -2.74 10.02
N ASN A 17 -2.54 -2.83 8.79
CA ASN A 17 -2.51 -4.09 8.05
C ASN A 17 -1.10 -4.31 7.54
N TYR A 18 -0.57 -5.50 7.73
CA TYR A 18 0.73 -5.85 7.20
C TYR A 18 0.60 -6.29 5.75
N SER A 19 1.53 -5.84 4.91
CA SER A 19 1.55 -6.22 3.51
C SER A 19 2.97 -6.52 3.08
N ASN A 20 3.13 -7.57 2.31
CA ASN A 20 4.43 -7.91 1.72
C ASN A 20 4.37 -8.02 0.20
N LEU A 21 3.24 -7.69 -0.39
CA LEU A 21 3.08 -7.70 -1.85
C LEU A 21 2.03 -6.67 -2.23
N MET A 22 2.24 -6.01 -3.34
CA MET A 22 1.28 -5.03 -3.83
C MET A 22 1.13 -5.16 -5.34
N GLN A 23 -0.08 -4.90 -5.81
CA GLN A 23 -0.40 -4.85 -7.23
C GLN A 23 -1.06 -3.52 -7.52
N ILE A 24 -0.70 -2.91 -8.64
CA ILE A 24 -1.30 -1.65 -9.05
C ILE A 24 -1.98 -1.83 -10.40
N ILE A 25 -3.21 -1.37 -10.49
CA ILE A 25 -3.98 -1.35 -11.72
C ILE A 25 -4.45 0.08 -11.93
N HIS A 26 -4.53 0.52 -13.16
CA HIS A 26 -5.01 1.86 -13.43
C HIS A 26 -5.93 1.93 -14.63
N THR A 27 -6.78 2.94 -14.60
CA THR A 27 -7.51 3.43 -15.74
C THR A 27 -7.08 4.87 -15.96
N LYS A 28 -7.68 5.53 -16.92
CA LYS A 28 -7.40 6.97 -17.09
C LYS A 28 -7.79 7.79 -15.87
N GLU A 29 -8.80 7.34 -15.15
CA GLU A 29 -9.40 8.13 -14.07
C GLU A 29 -8.82 7.83 -12.70
N GLU A 30 -8.35 6.60 -12.48
CA GLU A 30 -8.03 6.16 -11.14
C GLU A 30 -6.89 5.16 -11.12
N PHE A 31 -6.20 5.13 -9.98
CA PHE A 31 -5.27 4.05 -9.66
C PHE A 31 -5.85 3.24 -8.52
N MET A 32 -5.71 1.94 -8.63
CA MET A 32 -6.17 1.01 -7.61
C MET A 32 -4.95 0.26 -7.08
N LEU A 33 -4.69 0.41 -5.80
CA LEU A 33 -3.56 -0.23 -5.14
C LEU A 33 -4.09 -1.33 -4.25
N ASP A 34 -3.71 -2.56 -4.54
CA ASP A 34 -4.10 -3.72 -3.76
C ASP A 34 -2.90 -4.19 -2.96
N PHE A 35 -3.10 -4.34 -1.67
CA PHE A 35 -2.06 -4.80 -0.76
C PHE A 35 -2.41 -6.19 -0.26
N PHE A 36 -1.42 -7.06 -0.29
CA PHE A 36 -1.61 -8.47 0.07
C PHE A 36 -0.64 -8.88 1.15
N MET A 37 -1.09 -9.79 1.97
CA MET A 37 -0.21 -10.55 2.84
C MET A 37 -0.14 -11.95 2.27
N VAL A 38 1.03 -12.34 1.81
CA VAL A 38 1.23 -13.62 1.13
C VAL A 38 2.19 -14.47 1.94
N SER A 39 1.75 -15.70 2.18
CA SER A 39 2.57 -16.73 2.79
C SER A 39 2.24 -18.01 2.02
N PRO A 40 3.00 -18.32 0.96
CA PRO A 40 2.64 -19.42 0.06
C PRO A 40 2.36 -20.71 0.80
N PRO A 41 1.35 -21.46 0.38
CA PRO A 41 0.54 -21.26 -0.82
C PRO A 41 -0.65 -20.32 -0.63
N ASN A 42 -0.78 -19.66 0.52
CA ASN A 42 -1.94 -18.83 0.86
C ASN A 42 -1.62 -17.35 0.80
N GLY A 43 -2.66 -16.55 0.61
CA GLY A 43 -2.55 -15.12 0.65
C GLY A 43 -3.91 -14.49 0.83
N ILE A 44 -3.92 -13.28 1.35
CA ILE A 44 -5.16 -12.52 1.50
C ILE A 44 -4.95 -11.09 1.02
N LEU A 45 -6.02 -10.52 0.51
CA LEU A 45 -6.05 -9.09 0.22
C LEU A 45 -6.32 -8.37 1.52
N THR A 46 -5.36 -7.56 1.96
CA THR A 46 -5.49 -6.85 3.23
C THR A 46 -6.13 -5.49 3.07
N SER A 47 -5.90 -4.85 1.93
CA SER A 47 -6.42 -3.51 1.72
C SER A 47 -6.45 -3.16 0.25
N ARG A 48 -7.46 -2.44 -0.16
CA ARG A 48 -7.55 -1.88 -1.51
C ARG A 48 -7.76 -0.38 -1.36
N VAL A 49 -6.91 0.40 -1.98
CA VAL A 49 -7.01 1.85 -1.94
C VAL A 49 -7.13 2.37 -3.37
N ILE A 50 -8.12 3.18 -3.60
CA ILE A 50 -8.36 3.77 -4.91
C ILE A 50 -8.11 5.27 -4.79
N MET A 51 -7.37 5.83 -5.74
CA MET A 51 -7.03 7.24 -5.68
C MET A 51 -6.91 7.84 -7.07
N SER A 52 -7.01 9.15 -7.14
CA SER A 52 -6.82 9.87 -8.39
C SER A 52 -5.36 9.82 -8.82
N PRO A 53 -5.08 9.99 -10.13
CA PRO A 53 -3.70 10.05 -10.60
C PRO A 53 -2.88 11.15 -9.93
N GLY A 54 -3.50 12.31 -9.71
CA GLY A 54 -2.80 13.42 -9.05
C GLY A 54 -2.40 13.10 -7.63
N HIS A 55 -3.27 12.42 -6.91
CA HIS A 55 -2.95 12.01 -5.54
C HIS A 55 -1.82 10.97 -5.53
N LEU A 56 -1.84 10.05 -6.50
CA LEU A 56 -0.77 9.06 -6.60
C LEU A 56 0.58 9.73 -6.79
N LYS A 57 0.65 10.77 -7.62
CA LYS A 57 1.91 11.50 -7.80
C LYS A 57 2.39 12.11 -6.50
N ARG A 58 1.48 12.71 -5.73
CA ARG A 58 1.85 13.26 -4.42
C ARG A 58 2.32 12.18 -3.47
N MET A 59 1.67 11.02 -3.51
CA MET A 59 2.06 9.89 -2.67
C MET A 59 3.48 9.43 -2.98
N ILE A 60 3.81 9.32 -4.27
CA ILE A 60 5.15 8.90 -4.67
C ILE A 60 6.20 9.86 -4.13
N ASN A 61 5.94 11.16 -4.23
CA ASN A 61 6.88 12.15 -3.72
C ASN A 61 7.04 12.06 -2.20
N ALA A 62 5.94 11.84 -1.50
CA ALA A 62 6.00 11.68 -0.05
C ALA A 62 6.78 10.42 0.34
N LEU A 63 6.59 9.34 -0.42
CA LEU A 63 7.33 8.10 -0.18
C LEU A 63 8.82 8.29 -0.39
N LYS A 64 9.21 8.97 -1.47
CA LYS A 64 10.62 9.25 -1.74
C LYS A 64 11.26 10.06 -0.63
N ASP A 65 10.57 11.10 -0.17
CA ASP A 65 11.05 11.92 0.93
C ASP A 65 11.30 11.09 2.19
N ASN A 66 10.37 10.22 2.49
CA ASN A 66 10.48 9.40 3.70
C ASN A 66 11.61 8.37 3.58
N ILE A 67 11.79 7.81 2.41
CA ILE A 67 12.90 6.88 2.17
C ILE A 67 14.22 7.60 2.38
N GLU A 68 14.37 8.81 1.85
CA GLU A 68 15.59 9.58 2.04
C GLU A 68 15.89 9.83 3.51
N LYS A 69 14.87 10.25 4.26
CA LYS A 69 15.03 10.51 5.69
C LYS A 69 15.41 9.25 6.45
N TYR A 70 14.79 8.15 6.09
CA TYR A 70 15.11 6.87 6.72
C TYR A 70 16.56 6.48 6.44
N GLU A 71 16.98 6.58 5.19
CA GLU A 71 18.33 6.15 4.78
C GLU A 71 19.42 7.04 5.37
N GLU A 72 19.14 8.32 5.56
CA GLU A 72 20.08 9.20 6.25
C GLU A 72 20.33 8.77 7.68
N LYS A 73 19.30 8.27 8.32
CA LYS A 73 19.37 7.91 9.74
C LYS A 73 19.81 6.48 9.98
N PHE A 74 19.37 5.57 9.14
CA PHE A 74 19.55 4.13 9.39
C PHE A 74 20.37 3.40 8.32
N GLY A 75 20.73 4.08 7.26
CA GLY A 75 21.47 3.46 6.17
C GLY A 75 20.54 2.99 5.06
N LYS A 76 21.17 2.54 3.99
CA LYS A 76 20.48 2.20 2.77
C LYS A 76 19.51 1.04 2.95
N ILE A 77 18.33 1.19 2.38
CA ILE A 77 17.33 0.11 2.38
C ILE A 77 17.67 -0.87 1.27
N GLN A 78 17.69 -2.14 1.61
CA GLN A 78 17.85 -3.19 0.63
C GLN A 78 16.46 -3.69 0.24
N GLU A 79 16.19 -3.76 -1.06
CA GLU A 79 14.90 -4.19 -1.53
C GLU A 79 14.66 -5.65 -1.18
N ALA A 80 13.49 -5.94 -0.63
CA ALA A 80 13.13 -7.31 -0.26
C ALA A 80 12.72 -8.10 -1.50
N GLU A 81 12.96 -9.40 -1.45
CA GLU A 81 12.54 -10.27 -2.54
C GLU A 81 11.01 -10.37 -2.59
N ILE A 82 10.50 -10.39 -3.82
CA ILE A 82 9.07 -10.60 -4.03
C ILE A 82 8.76 -12.06 -3.75
N PRO A 83 7.68 -12.35 -3.01
CA PRO A 83 7.27 -13.74 -2.82
C PRO A 83 7.06 -14.39 -4.17
N GLU A 84 7.73 -15.51 -4.39
CA GLU A 84 7.67 -16.20 -5.66
C GLU A 84 6.35 -16.93 -5.80
N THR A 85 5.43 -16.31 -6.53
CA THR A 85 4.11 -16.86 -6.66
C THR A 85 3.36 -16.17 -7.77
N LYS A 86 2.40 -16.87 -8.33
CA LYS A 86 1.41 -16.28 -9.22
C LYS A 86 0.19 -15.98 -8.40
N LEU A 87 -0.33 -14.77 -8.56
CA LEU A 87 -1.54 -14.39 -7.87
C LEU A 87 -2.74 -14.89 -8.64
N GLY A 88 -3.51 -15.76 -8.00
CA GLY A 88 -4.78 -16.18 -8.53
C GLY A 88 -5.89 -15.54 -7.74
N PHE A 89 -6.82 -14.90 -8.43
CA PHE A 89 -7.94 -14.24 -7.79
C PHE A 89 -9.19 -15.02 -8.07
N GLY A 90 -9.87 -15.38 -7.03
CA GLY A 90 -11.15 -16.02 -7.15
C GLY A 90 -12.03 -15.59 -6.03
N THR A 91 -13.33 -15.66 -6.27
CA THR A 91 -14.24 -15.49 -5.15
C THR A 91 -14.08 -16.67 -4.26
N ASN A 92 -13.84 -16.39 -3.04
CA ASN A 92 -13.65 -17.41 -2.09
C ASN A 92 -14.97 -17.92 -1.58
N LYS A 93 -15.24 -19.16 -1.83
CA LYS A 93 -16.52 -19.74 -1.49
C LYS A 93 -16.45 -20.68 -0.32
N GLN A 94 -15.71 -20.30 0.59
CA GLN A 94 -15.63 -21.11 1.79
C GLN A 94 -16.76 -20.92 2.71
#